data_d13ee59563ff7777e26b2a64cc6723ce
#
_entry.id   d13ee59563ff7777e26b2a64cc6723ce
#
_cell.length_a   1.000
_cell.length_b   1.000
_cell.length_c   1.000
_cell.angle_alpha   90.00
_cell.angle_beta   90.00
_cell.angle_gamma   90.00
#
_symmetry.space_group_name_H-M   'P 1'
#
loop_
_entity.id
_entity.type
_entity.pdbx_description
1 polymer ?
#
loop_
_entity_poly.entity_id
_entity_poly.type
_entity_poly.pdbx_seq_one_letter_code
_entity_poly.pdbx_strand_id
1 'polypeptide(L)'
;MKKTISFMLVLLMLIGLMAVGCMKKDDTAIRIAALKGPTGMGIVKLMGEDYPNYDITIESAPDNVTAKFINNEIDVAAVPVNLASVLYSKLDKDVVVLGVTTLGVLYILENGNTIQSFTDLAGVSIGATGEASTPEYILNYLLEKNGIKDEVEVTYQAEHAALGTLLASGEETVGMLPEPNVTATMAQNPDLRIALDLTAEWNKVCDTQLVQGVLIARKGFVNEHPAAIKQLLKDYKASSEFVVNNIDDAAALIVEAGILPSEAIAKKAIPNCNIVFITGADMKSAVNNMLTVLFDANAKSVGGALPEDDFYYGE
;
A
#
# COMPACT_ATOMS: atom_id res chain seq x y z
N MET A 1 11.46 -54.64 37.86
CA MET A 1 12.23 -53.55 37.27
C MET A 1 11.91 -53.27 35.79
N LYS A 2 11.87 -54.24 34.87
CA LYS A 2 11.56 -53.96 33.43
C LYS A 2 10.12 -53.49 33.17
N LYS A 3 9.11 -53.92 33.94
CA LYS A 3 7.70 -53.48 33.79
C LYS A 3 7.43 -52.08 34.32
N THR A 4 8.14 -51.62 35.35
CA THR A 4 8.03 -50.28 35.93
C THR A 4 8.68 -49.22 35.04
N ILE A 5 9.79 -49.56 34.36
CA ILE A 5 10.46 -48.65 33.39
C ILE A 5 9.60 -48.44 32.14
N SER A 6 8.91 -49.51 31.66
CA SER A 6 8.02 -49.42 30.50
C SER A 6 6.80 -48.54 30.77
N PHE A 7 6.24 -48.56 31.99
CA PHE A 7 5.10 -47.74 32.38
C PHE A 7 5.47 -46.25 32.53
N MET A 8 6.70 -46.00 33.01
CA MET A 8 7.24 -44.63 33.14
C MET A 8 7.55 -43.95 31.78
N LEU A 9 8.01 -44.75 30.80
CA LEU A 9 8.25 -44.28 29.43
C LEU A 9 6.93 -43.97 28.69
N VAL A 10 5.87 -44.78 28.89
CA VAL A 10 4.56 -44.51 28.30
C VAL A 10 3.90 -43.29 28.92
N LEU A 11 4.08 -43.07 30.23
CA LEU A 11 3.57 -41.87 30.92
C LEU A 11 4.29 -40.59 30.48
N LEU A 12 5.62 -40.66 30.24
CA LEU A 12 6.41 -39.56 29.67
C LEU A 12 6.03 -39.24 28.22
N MET A 13 5.68 -40.24 27.39
CA MET A 13 5.17 -39.99 26.05
C MET A 13 3.76 -39.38 26.04
N LEU A 14 2.88 -39.75 27.00
CA LEU A 14 1.56 -39.18 27.13
C LEU A 14 1.62 -37.73 27.63
N ILE A 15 2.56 -37.36 28.49
CA ILE A 15 2.79 -35.96 28.94
C ILE A 15 3.38 -35.13 27.80
N GLY A 16 4.24 -35.70 26.95
CA GLY A 16 4.75 -35.04 25.75
C GLY A 16 3.70 -34.75 24.68
N LEU A 17 2.65 -35.56 24.57
CA LEU A 17 1.53 -35.32 23.65
C LEU A 17 0.50 -34.29 24.15
N MET A 18 0.42 -34.03 25.45
CA MET A 18 -0.43 -32.96 25.98
C MET A 18 0.22 -31.56 25.94
N ALA A 19 1.50 -31.48 25.61
CA ALA A 19 2.24 -30.24 25.41
C ALA A 19 2.16 -29.68 23.97
N VAL A 20 1.43 -30.35 23.06
CA VAL A 20 0.89 -29.67 21.87
C VAL A 20 -0.22 -28.78 22.35
N GLY A 21 0.17 -27.65 22.94
CA GLY A 21 -0.72 -26.62 23.41
C GLY A 21 -1.68 -26.27 22.29
N CYS A 22 -2.98 -26.39 22.55
CA CYS A 22 -3.96 -25.56 21.86
C CYS A 22 -3.43 -24.11 22.00
N MET A 23 -2.76 -23.60 20.98
CA MET A 23 -2.61 -22.15 20.81
C MET A 23 -4.05 -21.65 20.82
N LYS A 24 -4.43 -21.03 21.94
CA LYS A 24 -5.71 -20.36 22.05
C LYS A 24 -5.78 -19.43 20.85
N LYS A 25 -6.74 -19.64 19.95
CA LYS A 25 -6.98 -18.72 18.85
C LYS A 25 -7.23 -17.37 19.52
N ASP A 26 -6.43 -16.39 19.15
CA ASP A 26 -6.64 -15.02 19.62
C ASP A 26 -7.80 -14.46 18.78
N ASP A 27 -8.99 -14.43 19.35
CA ASP A 27 -10.21 -13.93 18.71
C ASP A 27 -10.34 -12.40 18.86
N THR A 28 -9.22 -11.69 19.13
CA THR A 28 -9.19 -10.23 19.21
C THR A 28 -9.67 -9.62 17.89
N ALA A 29 -10.68 -8.75 17.98
CA ALA A 29 -11.09 -7.95 16.84
C ALA A 29 -10.01 -6.92 16.49
N ILE A 30 -9.64 -6.82 15.23
CA ILE A 30 -8.67 -5.86 14.71
C ILE A 30 -9.42 -4.81 13.87
N ARG A 31 -9.32 -3.55 14.27
CA ARG A 31 -9.90 -2.42 13.55
C ARG A 31 -8.89 -1.93 12.51
N ILE A 32 -9.28 -1.98 11.25
CA ILE A 32 -8.39 -1.70 10.12
C ILE A 32 -8.98 -0.59 9.26
N ALA A 33 -8.17 0.38 8.84
CA ALA A 33 -8.53 1.29 7.77
C ALA A 33 -7.60 1.14 6.57
N ALA A 34 -8.16 1.16 5.37
CA ALA A 34 -7.41 1.17 4.12
C ALA A 34 -7.92 2.26 3.19
N LEU A 35 -7.04 2.80 2.34
CA LEU A 35 -7.43 3.79 1.35
C LEU A 35 -8.08 3.14 0.13
N LYS A 36 -9.02 3.87 -0.50
CA LYS A 36 -9.49 3.50 -1.85
C LYS A 36 -8.32 3.42 -2.81
N GLY A 37 -8.25 2.33 -3.56
CA GLY A 37 -7.15 2.06 -4.46
C GLY A 37 -6.48 0.71 -4.16
N PRO A 38 -5.23 0.47 -4.60
CA PRO A 38 -4.57 -0.83 -4.48
C PRO A 38 -4.48 -1.35 -3.05
N THR A 39 -4.27 -0.49 -2.06
CA THR A 39 -4.23 -0.86 -0.64
C THR A 39 -5.55 -1.42 -0.13
N GLY A 40 -6.67 -0.78 -0.51
CA GLY A 40 -8.02 -1.27 -0.21
C GLY A 40 -8.40 -2.50 -1.03
N MET A 41 -7.96 -2.57 -2.30
CA MET A 41 -8.22 -3.73 -3.14
C MET A 41 -7.53 -4.99 -2.60
N GLY A 42 -6.31 -4.88 -2.07
CA GLY A 42 -5.56 -6.02 -1.53
C GLY A 42 -6.20 -6.69 -0.30
N ILE A 43 -7.07 -5.99 0.44
CA ILE A 43 -7.68 -6.46 1.69
C ILE A 43 -9.13 -6.94 1.53
N VAL A 44 -9.78 -6.76 0.36
CA VAL A 44 -11.23 -6.93 0.22
C VAL A 44 -11.75 -8.32 0.62
N LYS A 45 -10.97 -9.37 0.44
CA LYS A 45 -11.38 -10.72 0.86
C LYS A 45 -11.61 -10.81 2.37
N LEU A 46 -10.87 -10.03 3.16
CA LEU A 46 -10.98 -10.02 4.62
C LEU A 46 -12.23 -9.27 5.12
N MET A 47 -12.97 -8.61 4.23
CA MET A 47 -14.26 -7.97 4.55
C MET A 47 -15.43 -8.95 4.52
N GLY A 48 -15.21 -10.19 4.06
CA GLY A 48 -16.22 -11.23 3.99
C GLY A 48 -16.53 -11.87 5.35
N GLU A 49 -17.68 -12.54 5.44
CA GLU A 49 -18.19 -13.19 6.66
C GLU A 49 -17.26 -14.29 7.23
N ASP A 50 -16.39 -14.84 6.40
CA ASP A 50 -15.36 -15.84 6.82
C ASP A 50 -14.29 -15.25 7.74
N TYR A 51 -14.22 -13.93 7.86
CA TYR A 51 -13.21 -13.18 8.60
C TYR A 51 -13.79 -12.24 9.68
N PRO A 52 -14.59 -12.76 10.63
CA PRO A 52 -15.36 -11.95 11.58
C PRO A 52 -14.51 -11.14 12.57
N ASN A 53 -13.21 -11.41 12.63
CA ASN A 53 -12.29 -10.72 13.55
C ASN A 53 -11.72 -9.42 12.96
N TYR A 54 -12.06 -9.06 11.72
CA TYR A 54 -11.58 -7.82 11.09
C TYR A 54 -12.72 -6.84 10.90
N ASP A 55 -12.60 -5.68 11.54
CA ASP A 55 -13.48 -4.53 11.32
C ASP A 55 -12.77 -3.56 10.36
N ILE A 56 -13.13 -3.64 9.08
CA ILE A 56 -12.41 -2.95 8.00
C ILE A 56 -13.24 -1.79 7.45
N THR A 57 -12.63 -0.60 7.42
CA THR A 57 -13.17 0.60 6.78
C THR A 57 -12.33 1.01 5.58
N ILE A 58 -13.01 1.41 4.49
CA ILE A 58 -12.36 1.95 3.30
C ILE A 58 -12.54 3.47 3.30
N GLU A 59 -11.41 4.19 3.31
CA GLU A 59 -11.37 5.64 3.39
C GLU A 59 -10.99 6.27 2.04
N SER A 60 -11.55 7.44 1.76
CA SER A 60 -11.29 8.15 0.50
C SER A 60 -10.05 9.03 0.55
N ALA A 61 -9.61 9.44 1.74
CA ALA A 61 -8.49 10.37 1.92
C ALA A 61 -7.52 9.91 3.02
N PRO A 62 -6.19 10.12 2.83
CA PRO A 62 -5.18 9.78 3.82
C PRO A 62 -5.40 10.46 5.19
N ASP A 63 -5.93 11.67 5.21
CA ASP A 63 -6.19 12.42 6.44
C ASP A 63 -7.20 11.72 7.35
N ASN A 64 -8.22 11.06 6.78
CA ASN A 64 -9.20 10.29 7.56
C ASN A 64 -8.54 9.10 8.27
N VAL A 65 -7.69 8.36 7.54
CA VAL A 65 -6.92 7.24 8.11
C VAL A 65 -5.98 7.74 9.19
N THR A 66 -5.28 8.84 8.93
CA THR A 66 -4.35 9.49 9.87
C THR A 66 -5.06 9.89 11.16
N ALA A 67 -6.20 10.56 11.07
CA ALA A 67 -6.97 10.98 12.23
C ALA A 67 -7.44 9.79 13.07
N LYS A 68 -8.02 8.78 12.44
CA LYS A 68 -8.45 7.54 13.11
C LYS A 68 -7.28 6.83 13.81
N PHE A 69 -6.12 6.76 13.14
CA PHE A 69 -4.93 6.11 13.70
C PHE A 69 -4.38 6.89 14.90
N ILE A 70 -4.29 8.23 14.83
CA ILE A 70 -3.84 9.09 15.94
C ILE A 70 -4.80 9.00 17.13
N ASN A 71 -6.12 8.93 16.87
CA ASN A 71 -7.15 8.90 17.91
C ASN A 71 -7.37 7.52 18.54
N ASN A 72 -6.58 6.49 18.20
CA ASN A 72 -6.80 5.10 18.66
C ASN A 72 -8.15 4.48 18.21
N GLU A 73 -8.72 4.96 17.12
CA GLU A 73 -9.96 4.41 16.56
C GLU A 73 -9.71 3.14 15.73
N ILE A 74 -8.47 2.98 15.22
CA ILE A 74 -8.01 1.81 14.47
C ILE A 74 -6.67 1.31 15.01
N ASP A 75 -6.40 0.03 14.84
CA ASP A 75 -5.21 -0.68 15.31
C ASP A 75 -4.18 -0.88 14.18
N VAL A 76 -4.69 -1.01 12.95
CA VAL A 76 -3.93 -1.29 11.72
C VAL A 76 -4.39 -0.33 10.62
N ALA A 77 -3.45 0.10 9.78
CA ALA A 77 -3.76 0.95 8.64
C ALA A 77 -2.94 0.57 7.40
N ALA A 78 -3.56 0.65 6.21
CA ALA A 78 -2.86 0.58 4.93
C ALA A 78 -2.70 2.00 4.38
N VAL A 79 -1.45 2.49 4.31
CA VAL A 79 -1.11 3.90 4.06
C VAL A 79 0.04 4.06 3.08
N PRO A 80 0.24 5.26 2.48
CA PRO A 80 1.46 5.59 1.75
C PRO A 80 2.72 5.41 2.62
N VAL A 81 3.81 4.93 2.02
CA VAL A 81 5.04 4.59 2.76
C VAL A 81 5.64 5.78 3.50
N ASN A 82 5.61 6.98 2.92
CA ASN A 82 6.10 8.19 3.57
C ASN A 82 5.27 8.55 4.80
N LEU A 83 3.94 8.38 4.73
CA LEU A 83 3.04 8.66 5.84
C LEU A 83 3.29 7.74 7.03
N ALA A 84 3.65 6.48 6.80
CA ALA A 84 4.05 5.56 7.86
C ALA A 84 5.22 6.11 8.69
N SER A 85 6.26 6.65 8.03
CA SER A 85 7.41 7.27 8.68
C SER A 85 7.04 8.58 9.41
N VAL A 86 6.19 9.40 8.82
CA VAL A 86 5.67 10.63 9.46
C VAL A 86 4.88 10.28 10.73
N LEU A 87 4.04 9.25 10.69
CA LEU A 87 3.27 8.78 11.85
C LEU A 87 4.19 8.22 12.95
N TYR A 88 5.22 7.46 12.56
CA TYR A 88 6.23 6.97 13.51
C TYR A 88 6.89 8.12 14.28
N SER A 89 7.30 9.18 13.58
CA SER A 89 7.87 10.37 14.21
C SER A 89 6.89 11.12 15.11
N LYS A 90 5.61 11.22 14.69
CA LYS A 90 4.57 11.98 15.41
C LYS A 90 4.01 11.27 16.63
N LEU A 91 4.06 9.94 16.66
CA LEU A 91 3.45 9.09 17.70
C LEU A 91 4.51 8.44 18.61
N ASP A 92 5.61 9.15 18.87
CA ASP A 92 6.68 8.68 19.77
C ASP A 92 7.13 7.23 19.47
N LYS A 93 7.24 6.91 18.17
CA LYS A 93 7.64 5.59 17.66
C LYS A 93 6.61 4.47 17.90
N ASP A 94 5.35 4.79 18.23
CA ASP A 94 4.27 3.78 18.38
C ASP A 94 3.68 3.34 17.02
N VAL A 95 4.53 3.14 16.04
CA VAL A 95 4.16 2.62 14.72
C VAL A 95 5.15 1.56 14.28
N VAL A 96 4.65 0.47 13.71
CA VAL A 96 5.48 -0.57 13.09
C VAL A 96 4.92 -0.95 11.72
N VAL A 97 5.80 -1.11 10.74
CA VAL A 97 5.45 -1.60 9.39
C VAL A 97 5.38 -3.11 9.42
N LEU A 98 4.24 -3.65 9.02
CA LEU A 98 3.95 -5.09 8.97
C LEU A 98 4.29 -5.71 7.59
N GLY A 99 4.13 -4.92 6.52
CA GLY A 99 4.39 -5.40 5.16
C GLY A 99 4.22 -4.31 4.11
N VAL A 100 4.86 -4.50 2.95
CA VAL A 100 4.61 -3.72 1.73
C VAL A 100 3.37 -4.29 1.06
N THR A 101 2.41 -3.44 0.72
CA THR A 101 1.13 -3.84 0.12
C THR A 101 1.00 -3.45 -1.34
N THR A 102 1.75 -2.43 -1.78
CA THR A 102 1.65 -1.87 -3.13
C THR A 102 3.02 -1.35 -3.57
N LEU A 103 3.44 -1.76 -4.76
CA LEU A 103 4.59 -1.19 -5.45
C LEU A 103 4.15 -0.05 -6.38
N GLY A 104 5.00 0.37 -7.32
CA GLY A 104 4.74 1.48 -8.22
C GLY A 104 3.45 1.31 -9.04
N VAL A 105 2.60 2.33 -9.06
CA VAL A 105 1.28 2.35 -9.73
C VAL A 105 0.99 3.70 -10.39
N LEU A 106 2.00 4.56 -10.53
CA LEU A 106 1.83 5.90 -11.09
C LEU A 106 2.15 5.91 -12.59
N TYR A 107 1.32 6.62 -13.33
CA TYR A 107 1.45 6.78 -14.76
C TYR A 107 1.20 8.21 -15.19
N ILE A 108 1.87 8.67 -16.24
CA ILE A 108 1.51 9.89 -16.96
C ILE A 108 0.56 9.51 -18.08
N LEU A 109 -0.63 10.08 -18.07
CA LEU A 109 -1.61 10.05 -19.15
C LEU A 109 -1.45 11.27 -20.04
N GLU A 110 -1.68 11.10 -21.32
CA GLU A 110 -1.68 12.17 -22.32
C GLU A 110 -2.88 12.03 -23.26
N ASN A 111 -3.54 13.16 -23.52
CA ASN A 111 -4.46 13.31 -24.63
C ASN A 111 -3.69 13.88 -25.82
N GLY A 112 -3.05 13.00 -26.59
CA GLY A 112 -2.10 13.36 -27.63
C GLY A 112 -1.06 12.26 -27.85
N ASN A 113 0.06 12.64 -28.50
CA ASN A 113 1.16 11.72 -28.79
C ASN A 113 2.51 12.46 -28.86
N THR A 114 2.74 13.42 -27.96
CA THR A 114 3.96 14.24 -27.94
C THR A 114 5.00 13.71 -26.97
N ILE A 115 4.58 13.06 -25.87
CA ILE A 115 5.45 12.54 -24.83
C ILE A 115 5.87 11.11 -25.17
N GLN A 116 7.14 10.91 -25.57
CA GLN A 116 7.73 9.62 -25.89
C GLN A 116 8.80 9.19 -24.90
N SER A 117 9.33 10.15 -24.13
CA SER A 117 10.34 9.96 -23.09
C SER A 117 10.08 10.89 -21.92
N PHE A 118 10.70 10.63 -20.78
CA PHE A 118 10.52 11.46 -19.58
C PHE A 118 10.97 12.92 -19.80
N THR A 119 11.98 13.14 -20.63
CA THR A 119 12.49 14.48 -20.94
C THR A 119 11.58 15.31 -21.84
N ASP A 120 10.60 14.68 -22.51
CA ASP A 120 9.58 15.40 -23.31
C ASP A 120 8.56 16.15 -22.43
N LEU A 121 8.62 15.94 -21.10
CA LEU A 121 7.84 16.71 -20.14
C LEU A 121 8.36 18.14 -19.97
N ALA A 122 9.57 18.48 -20.42
CA ALA A 122 10.10 19.83 -20.35
C ALA A 122 9.21 20.83 -21.09
N GLY A 123 8.78 21.89 -20.41
CA GLY A 123 7.84 22.89 -20.93
C GLY A 123 6.36 22.47 -20.89
N VAL A 124 6.05 21.30 -20.32
CA VAL A 124 4.66 20.79 -20.20
C VAL A 124 4.10 21.14 -18.84
N SER A 125 2.81 21.54 -18.80
CA SER A 125 2.04 21.60 -17.55
C SER A 125 1.41 20.24 -17.28
N ILE A 126 1.56 19.72 -16.06
CA ILE A 126 1.08 18.40 -15.63
C ILE A 126 0.08 18.57 -14.51
N GLY A 127 -1.15 18.10 -14.69
CA GLY A 127 -2.08 17.87 -13.58
C GLY A 127 -1.62 16.66 -12.75
N ALA A 128 -1.60 16.79 -11.44
CA ALA A 128 -1.18 15.71 -10.55
C ALA A 128 -2.13 15.54 -9.35
N THR A 129 -1.94 14.48 -8.61
CA THR A 129 -2.62 14.23 -7.34
C THR A 129 -1.64 13.70 -6.29
N GLY A 130 -2.02 13.74 -5.03
CA GLY A 130 -1.18 13.24 -3.95
C GLY A 130 -0.12 14.25 -3.50
N GLU A 131 -0.49 15.55 -3.46
CA GLU A 131 0.32 16.60 -2.86
C GLU A 131 0.72 16.25 -1.42
N ALA A 132 1.95 16.56 -1.02
CA ALA A 132 2.58 16.21 0.25
C ALA A 132 2.58 14.70 0.57
N SER A 133 2.47 13.84 -0.44
CA SER A 133 2.42 12.39 -0.33
C SER A 133 3.41 11.73 -1.30
N THR A 134 3.58 10.41 -1.18
CA THR A 134 4.53 9.63 -2.01
C THR A 134 4.47 9.96 -3.52
N PRO A 135 3.31 10.13 -4.16
CA PRO A 135 3.24 10.48 -5.58
C PRO A 135 3.98 11.76 -5.97
N GLU A 136 3.80 12.85 -5.19
CA GLU A 136 4.52 14.09 -5.44
C GLU A 136 6.02 13.90 -5.34
N TYR A 137 6.49 13.22 -4.30
CA TYR A 137 7.92 13.03 -4.08
C TYR A 137 8.56 12.17 -5.16
N ILE A 138 7.85 11.16 -5.68
CA ILE A 138 8.30 10.34 -6.81
C ILE A 138 8.43 11.20 -8.07
N LEU A 139 7.39 11.98 -8.40
CA LEU A 139 7.44 12.86 -9.57
C LEU A 139 8.60 13.85 -9.47
N ASN A 140 8.73 14.54 -8.35
CA ASN A 140 9.81 15.51 -8.11
C ASN A 140 11.18 14.87 -8.21
N TYR A 141 11.37 13.67 -7.64
CA TYR A 141 12.63 12.92 -7.75
C TYR A 141 12.97 12.59 -9.19
N LEU A 142 12.01 12.11 -9.97
CA LEU A 142 12.20 11.77 -11.38
C LEU A 142 12.50 13.01 -12.22
N LEU A 143 11.78 14.12 -12.00
CA LEU A 143 12.04 15.41 -12.66
C LEU A 143 13.46 15.91 -12.38
N GLU A 144 13.90 15.82 -11.13
CA GLU A 144 15.26 16.22 -10.71
C GLU A 144 16.33 15.32 -11.33
N LYS A 145 16.15 14.00 -11.30
CA LYS A 145 17.10 13.03 -11.89
C LYS A 145 17.24 13.17 -13.40
N ASN A 146 16.20 13.65 -14.09
CA ASN A 146 16.23 13.92 -15.52
C ASN A 146 16.63 15.39 -15.85
N GLY A 147 16.86 16.23 -14.84
CA GLY A 147 17.36 17.60 -15.01
C GLY A 147 16.35 18.59 -15.56
N ILE A 148 15.04 18.29 -15.48
CA ILE A 148 13.94 19.10 -16.05
C ILE A 148 12.98 19.66 -14.98
N LYS A 149 13.33 19.59 -13.70
CA LYS A 149 12.44 19.97 -12.60
C LYS A 149 11.93 21.41 -12.71
N ASP A 150 12.79 22.34 -13.07
CA ASP A 150 12.46 23.75 -13.18
C ASP A 150 11.76 24.10 -14.51
N GLU A 151 11.62 23.14 -15.40
CA GLU A 151 10.99 23.30 -16.72
C GLU A 151 9.55 22.74 -16.76
N VAL A 152 9.10 22.07 -15.71
CA VAL A 152 7.77 21.43 -15.62
C VAL A 152 6.92 22.15 -14.59
N GLU A 153 5.74 22.62 -15.00
CA GLU A 153 4.74 23.14 -14.10
C GLU A 153 3.83 21.99 -13.62
N VAL A 154 3.69 21.81 -12.30
CA VAL A 154 2.82 20.78 -11.73
C VAL A 154 1.69 21.45 -10.94
N THR A 155 0.44 21.13 -11.30
CA THR A 155 -0.76 21.56 -10.60
C THR A 155 -1.40 20.40 -9.87
N TYR A 156 -1.89 20.60 -8.63
CA TYR A 156 -2.43 19.51 -7.84
C TYR A 156 -3.94 19.59 -7.69
N GLN A 157 -4.61 18.45 -7.93
CA GLN A 157 -6.00 18.21 -7.59
C GLN A 157 -6.08 17.40 -6.29
N ALA A 158 -7.06 17.75 -5.43
CA ALA A 158 -7.22 17.08 -4.13
C ALA A 158 -7.61 15.60 -4.28
N GLU A 159 -8.36 15.25 -5.33
CA GLU A 159 -8.86 13.91 -5.55
C GLU A 159 -8.48 13.37 -6.93
N HIS A 160 -8.16 12.08 -7.01
CA HIS A 160 -7.84 11.40 -8.26
C HIS A 160 -8.99 11.47 -9.28
N ALA A 161 -10.22 11.33 -8.81
CA ALA A 161 -11.41 11.39 -9.67
C ALA A 161 -11.61 12.79 -10.31
N ALA A 162 -11.24 13.85 -9.60
CA ALA A 162 -11.32 15.21 -10.15
C ALA A 162 -10.34 15.38 -11.31
N LEU A 163 -9.07 15.00 -11.12
CA LEU A 163 -8.09 15.03 -12.21
C LEU A 163 -8.50 14.12 -13.38
N GLY A 164 -9.01 12.91 -13.05
CA GLY A 164 -9.52 11.99 -14.09
C GLY A 164 -10.62 12.62 -14.94
N THR A 165 -11.52 13.41 -14.34
CA THR A 165 -12.57 14.13 -15.06
C THR A 165 -12.00 15.20 -15.98
N LEU A 166 -11.02 15.99 -15.52
CA LEU A 166 -10.36 17.01 -16.33
C LEU A 166 -9.61 16.42 -17.53
N LEU A 167 -8.93 15.29 -17.34
CA LEU A 167 -8.27 14.56 -18.41
C LEU A 167 -9.30 13.96 -19.40
N ALA A 168 -10.37 13.38 -18.89
CA ALA A 168 -11.41 12.79 -19.73
C ALA A 168 -12.17 13.84 -20.57
N SER A 169 -12.38 15.04 -20.04
CA SER A 169 -13.01 16.14 -20.75
C SER A 169 -12.07 16.88 -21.72
N GLY A 170 -10.75 16.68 -21.58
CA GLY A 170 -9.72 17.38 -22.36
C GLY A 170 -9.41 18.79 -21.83
N GLU A 171 -9.90 19.17 -20.64
CA GLU A 171 -9.52 20.40 -19.94
C GLU A 171 -8.06 20.33 -19.46
N GLU A 172 -7.60 19.14 -19.07
CA GLU A 172 -6.20 18.81 -18.89
C GLU A 172 -5.75 17.86 -20.02
N THR A 173 -4.56 18.09 -20.56
CA THR A 173 -4.01 17.28 -21.64
C THR A 173 -2.98 16.28 -21.18
N VAL A 174 -2.30 16.54 -20.07
CA VAL A 174 -1.30 15.68 -19.46
C VAL A 174 -1.55 15.60 -17.96
N GLY A 175 -1.54 14.38 -17.40
CA GLY A 175 -1.74 14.24 -15.98
C GLY A 175 -1.16 12.97 -15.38
N MET A 176 -0.74 13.06 -14.12
CA MET A 176 -0.24 11.94 -13.33
C MET A 176 -1.35 11.37 -12.45
N LEU A 177 -1.70 10.11 -12.67
CA LEU A 177 -2.66 9.37 -11.87
C LEU A 177 -2.10 8.02 -11.43
N PRO A 178 -2.55 7.51 -10.27
CA PRO A 178 -2.32 6.12 -9.89
C PRO A 178 -3.37 5.20 -10.53
N GLU A 179 -3.04 3.91 -10.72
CA GLU A 179 -4.09 2.90 -10.84
C GLU A 179 -4.89 2.80 -9.52
N PRO A 180 -6.17 2.49 -9.55
CA PRO A 180 -7.03 2.15 -10.70
C PRO A 180 -7.63 3.37 -11.42
N ASN A 181 -7.24 4.58 -11.06
CA ASN A 181 -7.80 5.81 -11.64
C ASN A 181 -7.39 5.99 -13.10
N VAL A 182 -6.19 5.54 -13.48
CA VAL A 182 -5.74 5.47 -14.88
C VAL A 182 -6.74 4.70 -15.74
N THR A 183 -7.02 3.45 -15.37
CA THR A 183 -7.99 2.60 -16.07
C THR A 183 -9.40 3.22 -16.11
N ALA A 184 -9.85 3.81 -14.99
CA ALA A 184 -11.16 4.45 -14.90
C ALA A 184 -11.28 5.69 -15.80
N THR A 185 -10.21 6.50 -15.87
CA THR A 185 -10.15 7.71 -16.70
C THR A 185 -10.10 7.36 -18.19
N MET A 186 -9.24 6.41 -18.58
CA MET A 186 -9.16 5.93 -19.97
C MET A 186 -10.44 5.25 -20.45
N ALA A 187 -11.23 4.67 -19.55
CA ALA A 187 -12.56 4.13 -19.90
C ALA A 187 -13.57 5.22 -20.27
N GLN A 188 -13.38 6.46 -19.81
CA GLN A 188 -14.24 7.61 -20.12
C GLN A 188 -13.80 8.31 -21.41
N ASN A 189 -12.50 8.33 -21.71
CA ASN A 189 -11.95 8.92 -22.92
C ASN A 189 -10.94 7.95 -23.56
N PRO A 190 -11.32 7.27 -24.69
CA PRO A 190 -10.46 6.32 -25.37
C PRO A 190 -9.28 6.97 -26.14
N ASP A 191 -9.27 8.30 -26.30
CA ASP A 191 -8.16 9.02 -26.94
C ASP A 191 -6.98 9.25 -25.97
N LEU A 192 -7.20 9.05 -24.65
CA LEU A 192 -6.14 9.06 -23.66
C LEU A 192 -5.25 7.83 -23.81
N ARG A 193 -3.95 8.05 -23.66
CA ARG A 193 -2.97 6.96 -23.59
C ARG A 193 -2.10 7.06 -22.35
N ILE A 194 -1.53 5.96 -21.93
CA ILE A 194 -0.40 5.95 -21.00
C ILE A 194 0.82 6.42 -21.80
N ALA A 195 1.33 7.61 -21.48
CA ALA A 195 2.54 8.15 -22.06
C ALA A 195 3.78 7.59 -21.37
N LEU A 196 3.78 7.54 -20.03
CA LEU A 196 4.90 7.06 -19.24
C LEU A 196 4.41 6.18 -18.07
N ASP A 197 5.13 5.08 -17.82
CA ASP A 197 5.05 4.28 -16.60
C ASP A 197 6.15 4.78 -15.65
N LEU A 198 5.77 5.42 -14.54
CA LEU A 198 6.75 5.99 -13.61
C LEU A 198 7.54 4.93 -12.85
N THR A 199 7.07 3.69 -12.78
CA THR A 199 7.86 2.57 -12.25
C THR A 199 9.00 2.21 -13.21
N ALA A 200 8.71 2.19 -14.52
CA ALA A 200 9.73 1.97 -15.53
C ALA A 200 10.76 3.13 -15.56
N GLU A 201 10.30 4.38 -15.42
CA GLU A 201 11.19 5.54 -15.35
C GLU A 201 12.04 5.54 -14.07
N TRP A 202 11.46 5.15 -12.92
CA TRP A 202 12.18 4.98 -11.67
C TRP A 202 13.33 3.99 -11.79
N ASN A 203 13.08 2.82 -12.38
CA ASN A 203 14.08 1.77 -12.54
C ASN A 203 15.27 2.16 -13.46
N LYS A 204 15.13 3.25 -14.23
CA LYS A 204 16.26 3.79 -15.02
C LYS A 204 17.24 4.62 -14.18
N VAL A 205 16.80 5.19 -13.07
CA VAL A 205 17.55 6.17 -12.27
C VAL A 205 17.75 5.75 -10.81
N CYS A 206 17.15 4.65 -10.39
CA CYS A 206 17.18 4.16 -9.02
C CYS A 206 17.13 2.64 -8.98
N ASP A 207 18.04 2.01 -8.23
CA ASP A 207 18.13 0.55 -8.09
C ASP A 207 17.21 -0.01 -6.99
N THR A 208 16.40 0.82 -6.34
CA THR A 208 15.50 0.40 -5.27
C THR A 208 14.08 0.14 -5.80
N GLN A 209 13.35 -0.76 -5.13
CA GLN A 209 11.93 -0.96 -5.44
C GLN A 209 11.12 0.32 -5.14
N LEU A 210 10.23 0.67 -6.06
CA LEU A 210 9.30 1.78 -5.88
C LEU A 210 8.16 1.36 -4.97
N VAL A 211 8.35 1.46 -3.64
CA VAL A 211 7.32 1.17 -2.64
C VAL A 211 6.35 2.34 -2.54
N GLN A 212 5.05 2.07 -2.68
CA GLN A 212 4.02 3.10 -2.53
C GLN A 212 3.15 2.90 -1.29
N GLY A 213 2.71 1.68 -1.03
CA GLY A 213 1.80 1.37 0.07
C GLY A 213 2.38 0.36 1.05
N VAL A 214 2.10 0.57 2.33
CA VAL A 214 2.49 -0.32 3.43
C VAL A 214 1.32 -0.55 4.39
N LEU A 215 1.32 -1.71 5.03
CA LEU A 215 0.47 -2.02 6.17
C LEU A 215 1.24 -1.67 7.44
N ILE A 216 0.65 -0.82 8.29
CA ILE A 216 1.22 -0.44 9.59
C ILE A 216 0.30 -0.86 10.72
N ALA A 217 0.87 -1.02 11.92
CA ALA A 217 0.11 -1.24 13.14
C ALA A 217 0.66 -0.38 14.27
N ARG A 218 -0.16 -0.21 15.33
CA ARG A 218 0.33 0.32 16.60
C ARG A 218 1.24 -0.71 17.25
N LYS A 219 2.42 -0.26 17.69
CA LYS A 219 3.39 -1.12 18.37
C LYS A 219 2.82 -1.70 19.67
N GLY A 220 2.07 -0.89 20.42
CA GLY A 220 1.35 -1.36 21.61
C GLY A 220 0.44 -2.54 21.31
N PHE A 221 -0.41 -2.42 20.27
CA PHE A 221 -1.32 -3.49 19.84
C PHE A 221 -0.58 -4.77 19.38
N VAL A 222 0.51 -4.60 18.63
CA VAL A 222 1.36 -5.74 18.19
C VAL A 222 1.93 -6.51 19.36
N ASN A 223 2.40 -5.80 20.40
CA ASN A 223 2.98 -6.41 21.60
C ASN A 223 1.92 -7.12 22.46
N GLU A 224 0.72 -6.57 22.54
CA GLU A 224 -0.39 -7.13 23.33
C GLU A 224 -1.05 -8.32 22.62
N HIS A 225 -1.10 -8.33 21.27
CA HIS A 225 -1.82 -9.30 20.44
C HIS A 225 -0.95 -9.96 19.36
N PRO A 226 0.23 -10.53 19.69
CA PRO A 226 1.15 -11.06 18.68
C PRO A 226 0.57 -12.21 17.86
N ALA A 227 -0.33 -13.02 18.44
CA ALA A 227 -0.98 -14.10 17.72
C ALA A 227 -2.03 -13.59 16.72
N ALA A 228 -2.78 -12.53 17.05
CA ALA A 228 -3.72 -11.89 16.16
C ALA A 228 -3.00 -11.22 14.97
N ILE A 229 -1.88 -10.55 15.22
CA ILE A 229 -1.04 -9.96 14.16
C ILE A 229 -0.47 -11.05 13.24
N LYS A 230 0.04 -12.15 13.79
CA LYS A 230 0.54 -13.27 12.97
C LYS A 230 -0.55 -13.85 12.07
N GLN A 231 -1.78 -13.97 12.58
CA GLN A 231 -2.92 -14.42 11.79
C GLN A 231 -3.28 -13.37 10.71
N LEU A 232 -3.31 -12.09 11.05
CA LEU A 232 -3.57 -11.00 10.09
C LEU A 232 -2.57 -11.03 8.93
N LEU A 233 -1.27 -11.19 9.19
CA LEU A 233 -0.26 -11.25 8.14
C LEU A 233 -0.52 -12.41 7.17
N LYS A 234 -0.90 -13.58 7.70
CA LYS A 234 -1.25 -14.75 6.88
C LYS A 234 -2.50 -14.49 6.04
N ASP A 235 -3.53 -13.92 6.65
CA ASP A 235 -4.81 -13.68 5.98
C ASP A 235 -4.69 -12.55 4.96
N TYR A 236 -3.93 -11.49 5.27
CA TYR A 236 -3.66 -10.41 4.33
C TYR A 236 -2.91 -10.91 3.09
N LYS A 237 -1.90 -11.78 3.29
CA LYS A 237 -1.20 -12.44 2.17
C LYS A 237 -2.18 -13.22 1.30
N ALA A 238 -3.01 -14.05 1.92
CA ALA A 238 -4.01 -14.83 1.19
C ALA A 238 -5.05 -13.96 0.46
N SER A 239 -5.40 -12.78 1.04
CA SER A 239 -6.30 -11.82 0.39
C SER A 239 -5.64 -11.16 -0.82
N SER A 240 -4.42 -10.66 -0.69
CA SER A 240 -3.71 -10.03 -1.80
C SER A 240 -3.42 -11.02 -2.93
N GLU A 241 -3.02 -12.25 -2.63
CA GLU A 241 -2.85 -13.33 -3.61
C GLU A 241 -4.17 -13.70 -4.29
N PHE A 242 -5.29 -13.73 -3.54
CA PHE A 242 -6.62 -13.96 -4.11
C PHE A 242 -6.98 -12.87 -5.12
N VAL A 243 -6.77 -11.60 -4.80
CA VAL A 243 -7.12 -10.48 -5.68
C VAL A 243 -6.39 -10.56 -7.03
N VAL A 244 -5.11 -10.89 -7.02
CA VAL A 244 -4.33 -10.93 -8.27
C VAL A 244 -4.54 -12.22 -9.08
N ASN A 245 -4.95 -13.33 -8.42
CA ASN A 245 -5.10 -14.63 -9.07
C ASN A 245 -6.56 -14.99 -9.42
N ASN A 246 -7.56 -14.30 -8.84
CA ASN A 246 -8.99 -14.57 -9.03
C ASN A 246 -9.72 -13.27 -9.41
N ILE A 247 -9.30 -12.69 -10.54
CA ILE A 247 -9.68 -11.33 -10.96
C ILE A 247 -11.20 -11.14 -11.03
N ASP A 248 -11.95 -12.13 -11.50
CA ASP A 248 -13.42 -12.04 -11.65
C ASP A 248 -14.10 -11.92 -10.29
N ASP A 249 -13.76 -12.80 -9.34
CA ASP A 249 -14.35 -12.80 -8.00
C ASP A 249 -13.87 -11.58 -7.19
N ALA A 250 -12.59 -11.21 -7.34
CA ALA A 250 -12.04 -10.03 -6.69
C ALA A 250 -12.69 -8.74 -7.17
N ALA A 251 -13.01 -8.64 -8.47
CA ALA A 251 -13.68 -7.47 -9.02
C ALA A 251 -15.06 -7.23 -8.40
N ALA A 252 -15.82 -8.32 -8.14
CA ALA A 252 -17.11 -8.22 -7.46
C ALA A 252 -16.96 -7.69 -6.03
N LEU A 253 -16.00 -8.20 -5.25
CA LEU A 253 -15.71 -7.73 -3.89
C LEU A 253 -15.23 -6.28 -3.86
N ILE A 254 -14.41 -5.86 -4.81
CA ILE A 254 -13.91 -4.48 -4.94
C ILE A 254 -15.05 -3.49 -5.18
N VAL A 255 -16.06 -3.88 -5.99
CA VAL A 255 -17.25 -3.07 -6.24
C VAL A 255 -18.16 -3.05 -5.02
N GLU A 256 -18.39 -4.20 -4.37
CA GLU A 256 -19.16 -4.30 -3.14
C GLU A 256 -18.57 -3.43 -2.02
N ALA A 257 -17.25 -3.41 -1.89
CA ALA A 257 -16.52 -2.53 -0.95
C ALA A 257 -16.55 -1.03 -1.34
N GLY A 258 -17.16 -0.67 -2.47
CA GLY A 258 -17.26 0.71 -2.94
C GLY A 258 -15.92 1.33 -3.35
N ILE A 259 -14.91 0.53 -3.67
CA ILE A 259 -13.59 1.00 -4.08
C ILE A 259 -13.63 1.45 -5.53
N LEU A 260 -14.26 0.66 -6.41
CA LEU A 260 -14.42 0.98 -7.84
C LEU A 260 -15.90 0.93 -8.25
N PRO A 261 -16.29 1.69 -9.28
CA PRO A 261 -17.70 1.81 -9.68
C PRO A 261 -18.23 0.61 -10.47
N SER A 262 -17.38 -0.23 -11.05
CA SER A 262 -17.81 -1.39 -11.83
C SER A 262 -16.76 -2.49 -11.88
N GLU A 263 -17.23 -3.74 -12.01
CA GLU A 263 -16.37 -4.91 -12.19
C GLU A 263 -15.53 -4.84 -13.46
N ALA A 264 -16.07 -4.27 -14.54
CA ALA A 264 -15.36 -4.14 -15.80
C ALA A 264 -14.10 -3.26 -15.67
N ILE A 265 -14.17 -2.19 -14.87
CA ILE A 265 -13.02 -1.35 -14.54
C ILE A 265 -12.08 -2.12 -13.62
N ALA A 266 -12.60 -2.76 -12.57
CA ALA A 266 -11.80 -3.53 -11.62
C ALA A 266 -10.97 -4.62 -12.31
N LYS A 267 -11.58 -5.41 -13.19
CA LYS A 267 -10.92 -6.47 -13.95
C LYS A 267 -9.75 -5.96 -14.83
N LYS A 268 -9.89 -4.77 -15.38
CA LYS A 268 -8.82 -4.15 -16.19
C LYS A 268 -7.71 -3.53 -15.31
N ALA A 269 -8.08 -2.97 -14.16
CA ALA A 269 -7.14 -2.27 -13.28
C ALA A 269 -6.29 -3.22 -12.42
N ILE A 270 -6.87 -4.32 -11.89
CA ILE A 270 -6.19 -5.25 -10.98
C ILE A 270 -4.78 -5.65 -11.46
N PRO A 271 -4.56 -6.06 -12.73
CA PRO A 271 -3.24 -6.46 -13.19
C PRO A 271 -2.17 -5.36 -13.12
N ASN A 272 -2.58 -4.09 -13.13
CA ASN A 272 -1.70 -2.92 -13.14
C ASN A 272 -1.56 -2.25 -11.77
N CYS A 273 -2.28 -2.76 -10.77
CA CYS A 273 -2.28 -2.18 -9.40
C CYS A 273 -1.09 -2.60 -8.55
N ASN A 274 -0.17 -3.42 -9.07
CA ASN A 274 1.02 -3.90 -8.36
C ASN A 274 0.75 -4.29 -6.89
N ILE A 275 -0.37 -4.99 -6.67
CA ILE A 275 -0.76 -5.49 -5.35
C ILE A 275 0.18 -6.63 -4.97
N VAL A 276 0.85 -6.47 -3.84
CA VAL A 276 1.83 -7.43 -3.31
C VAL A 276 1.62 -7.61 -1.82
N PHE A 277 2.32 -8.58 -1.21
CA PHE A 277 2.51 -8.61 0.23
C PHE A 277 3.91 -9.10 0.55
N ILE A 278 4.82 -8.16 0.84
CA ILE A 278 6.23 -8.41 1.14
C ILE A 278 6.44 -8.14 2.63
N THR A 279 7.03 -9.10 3.36
CA THR A 279 7.25 -9.06 4.81
C THR A 279 8.71 -9.37 5.17
N GLY A 280 9.07 -9.25 6.46
CA GLY A 280 10.38 -9.64 6.97
C GLY A 280 11.53 -8.79 6.41
N ALA A 281 12.67 -9.43 6.14
CA ALA A 281 13.88 -8.74 5.69
C ALA A 281 13.72 -8.01 4.35
N ASP A 282 12.97 -8.58 3.42
CA ASP A 282 12.71 -7.96 2.11
C ASP A 282 11.87 -6.70 2.25
N MET A 283 10.83 -6.71 3.11
CA MET A 283 10.05 -5.53 3.46
C MET A 283 10.93 -4.45 4.09
N LYS A 284 11.75 -4.80 5.09
CA LYS A 284 12.65 -3.86 5.74
C LYS A 284 13.59 -3.19 4.73
N SER A 285 14.22 -4.00 3.86
CA SER A 285 15.12 -3.51 2.82
C SER A 285 14.41 -2.56 1.85
N ALA A 286 13.25 -2.96 1.32
CA ALA A 286 12.49 -2.17 0.34
C ALA A 286 12.01 -0.83 0.94
N VAL A 287 11.42 -0.87 2.14
CA VAL A 287 10.90 0.33 2.82
C VAL A 287 12.04 1.27 3.22
N ASN A 288 13.12 0.75 3.83
CA ASN A 288 14.25 1.58 4.23
C ASN A 288 14.90 2.28 3.03
N ASN A 289 15.10 1.55 1.94
CA ASN A 289 15.70 2.12 0.72
C ASN A 289 14.80 3.20 0.13
N MET A 290 13.49 2.95 0.03
CA MET A 290 12.53 3.95 -0.45
C MET A 290 12.50 5.20 0.44
N LEU A 291 12.44 5.04 1.76
CA LEU A 291 12.46 6.16 2.70
C LEU A 291 13.78 6.95 2.64
N THR A 292 14.91 6.28 2.40
CA THR A 292 16.20 6.95 2.21
C THR A 292 16.20 7.85 0.99
N VAL A 293 15.67 7.36 -0.15
CA VAL A 293 15.54 8.18 -1.36
C VAL A 293 14.66 9.41 -1.11
N LEU A 294 13.52 9.22 -0.42
CA LEU A 294 12.62 10.31 -0.08
C LEU A 294 13.27 11.31 0.89
N PHE A 295 13.99 10.83 1.89
CA PHE A 295 14.72 11.65 2.88
C PHE A 295 15.77 12.50 2.22
N ASP A 296 16.58 11.93 1.33
CA ASP A 296 17.65 12.63 0.62
C ASP A 296 17.10 13.73 -0.30
N ALA A 297 15.93 13.46 -0.92
CA ALA A 297 15.25 14.46 -1.74
C ALA A 297 14.59 15.56 -0.87
N ASN A 298 13.94 15.19 0.23
CA ASN A 298 13.29 16.11 1.16
C ASN A 298 13.06 15.42 2.51
N ALA A 299 13.87 15.72 3.52
CA ALA A 299 13.78 15.12 4.85
C ALA A 299 12.36 15.24 5.49
N LYS A 300 11.63 16.34 5.19
CA LYS A 300 10.26 16.53 5.73
C LYS A 300 9.28 15.50 5.19
N SER A 301 9.54 14.92 4.02
CA SER A 301 8.67 13.91 3.39
C SER A 301 8.50 12.66 4.27
N VAL A 302 9.49 12.35 5.09
CA VAL A 302 9.54 11.18 5.98
C VAL A 302 9.45 11.54 7.48
N GLY A 303 9.06 12.79 7.80
CA GLY A 303 8.92 13.24 9.18
C GLY A 303 10.19 13.84 9.80
N GLY A 304 11.19 14.18 8.99
CA GLY A 304 12.42 14.88 9.40
C GLY A 304 13.60 13.99 9.76
N ALA A 305 13.38 12.69 9.95
CA ALA A 305 14.42 11.69 10.20
C ALA A 305 13.99 10.32 9.65
N LEU A 306 14.95 9.48 9.31
CA LEU A 306 14.68 8.08 8.97
C LEU A 306 14.28 7.30 10.23
N PRO A 307 13.31 6.37 10.11
CA PRO A 307 12.93 5.51 11.24
C PRO A 307 14.07 4.59 11.69
N GLU A 308 14.02 4.20 12.96
CA GLU A 308 14.95 3.24 13.56
C GLU A 308 14.51 1.78 13.27
N ASP A 309 15.34 0.81 13.68
CA ASP A 309 15.10 -0.62 13.43
C ASP A 309 13.78 -1.15 13.99
N ASP A 310 13.28 -0.57 15.07
CA ASP A 310 12.03 -0.92 15.71
C ASP A 310 10.77 -0.47 14.97
N PHE A 311 10.94 0.27 13.87
CA PHE A 311 9.88 0.60 12.92
C PHE A 311 9.46 -0.60 12.04
N TYR A 312 10.30 -1.61 11.92
CA TYR A 312 10.06 -2.75 11.05
C TYR A 312 9.67 -3.97 11.88
N TYR A 313 8.54 -4.58 11.54
CA TYR A 313 8.14 -5.83 12.17
C TYR A 313 9.11 -6.94 11.77
N GLY A 314 9.83 -7.48 12.74
CA GLY A 314 10.72 -8.63 12.59
C GLY A 314 10.10 -9.88 13.21
N GLU A 315 10.20 -11.03 12.52
CA GLU A 315 9.92 -12.34 13.11
C GLU A 315 11.09 -12.79 13.98
#